data_627912fc12a1ec13cffadf53a9a2bcc0
#
_entry.id   627912fc12a1ec13cffadf53a9a2bcc0
#
_cell.length_a   1.000
_cell.length_b   1.000
_cell.length_c   1.000
_cell.angle_alpha   90.00
_cell.angle_beta   90.00
_cell.angle_gamma   90.00
#
_symmetry.space_group_name_H-M   'P 1'
#
loop_
_entity.id
_entity.type
_entity.pdbx_description
1 polymer ?
#
loop_
_entity_poly.entity_id
_entity_poly.type
_entity_poly.pdbx_seq_one_letter_code
_entity_poly.pdbx_strand_id
1 'polypeptide(L)'
;MKLPLNFEIAKSLLLARWKQTLVAAIGVTFSITMFITLLSFMTGLNDLLDGLILNRTAHVRIYNELKPTETQPIEKATGFAGFHHFVRSIKATNARLDILNSSAIIKSLKADPRVLGVSPKVSAQVFFNAGNVDITGTVNGIDVDAEVRLYSFADYMVAGDYSDLKNIPNTIVLGKPLASKLMVQLGDRVTVVTPQGEQFQLKVVGLYQSGLQDFDKTQSFASLITVQKILSKPSSYLTDIAVKVKNLPEAPALATEFRKVYNTDAVDIQTANAQFETGTFIRTLIAYAVGITLLIVAGFGIYNILNMMIYEKMDSIAILKATGFSGRDVRLIFLFIALSIGLFGGVTGLMFGFLLSALIDQVPFVTEALPTVKTYPINYNPWFYFIGITFSLFTTYFAGLFPALKASSIDPVVIIRGK
;
A
#
# COMPACT_ATOMS: atom_id res chain seq x y z
N MET A 1 -10.04 -46.40 -16.30
CA MET A 1 -8.57 -46.28 -16.45
C MET A 1 -7.94 -46.84 -15.17
N LYS A 2 -7.22 -48.01 -15.21
CA LYS A 2 -6.57 -48.55 -14.02
C LYS A 2 -5.44 -47.59 -13.64
N LEU A 3 -5.45 -47.09 -12.41
CA LEU A 3 -4.36 -46.26 -11.87
C LEU A 3 -3.06 -47.09 -11.88
N PRO A 4 -1.90 -46.48 -12.12
CA PRO A 4 -0.64 -47.20 -12.07
C PRO A 4 -0.44 -47.85 -10.70
N LEU A 5 0.06 -49.09 -10.66
CA LEU A 5 0.22 -49.89 -9.44
C LEU A 5 0.94 -49.10 -8.31
N ASN A 6 1.92 -48.29 -8.68
CA ASN A 6 2.66 -47.44 -7.73
C ASN A 6 1.75 -46.48 -6.96
N PHE A 7 0.66 -45.96 -7.58
CA PHE A 7 -0.32 -45.10 -6.94
C PHE A 7 -1.23 -45.87 -5.98
N GLU A 8 -1.64 -47.09 -6.32
CA GLU A 8 -2.45 -47.94 -5.43
C GLU A 8 -1.66 -48.31 -4.15
N ILE A 9 -0.38 -48.63 -4.31
CA ILE A 9 0.52 -48.89 -3.18
C ILE A 9 0.68 -47.63 -2.32
N ALA A 10 0.90 -46.45 -2.91
CA ALA A 10 1.00 -45.19 -2.21
C ALA A 10 -0.27 -44.88 -1.41
N LYS A 11 -1.45 -45.06 -2.01
CA LYS A 11 -2.75 -44.87 -1.34
C LYS A 11 -2.90 -45.82 -0.15
N SER A 12 -2.56 -47.09 -0.32
CA SER A 12 -2.62 -48.09 0.78
C SER A 12 -1.72 -47.69 1.95
N LEU A 13 -0.50 -47.22 1.67
CA LEU A 13 0.46 -46.77 2.69
C LEU A 13 -0.06 -45.52 3.42
N LEU A 14 -0.63 -44.56 2.70
CA LEU A 14 -1.25 -43.35 3.29
C LEU A 14 -2.40 -43.71 4.26
N LEU A 15 -3.28 -44.62 3.86
CA LEU A 15 -4.41 -45.05 4.67
C LEU A 15 -3.96 -45.91 5.89
N ALA A 16 -2.94 -46.74 5.73
CA ALA A 16 -2.41 -47.56 6.81
C ALA A 16 -1.83 -46.70 7.95
N ARG A 17 -1.37 -45.47 7.65
CA ARG A 17 -0.79 -44.51 8.64
C ARG A 17 -1.52 -43.17 8.61
N TRP A 18 -2.84 -43.22 8.53
CA TRP A 18 -3.69 -42.02 8.37
C TRP A 18 -3.44 -40.95 9.43
N LYS A 19 -3.13 -41.31 10.70
CA LYS A 19 -2.86 -40.37 11.78
C LYS A 19 -1.59 -39.53 11.50
N GLN A 20 -0.50 -40.17 11.05
CA GLN A 20 0.76 -39.46 10.73
C GLN A 20 0.60 -38.63 9.47
N THR A 21 -0.07 -39.16 8.45
CA THR A 21 -0.42 -38.44 7.22
C THR A 21 -1.27 -37.21 7.52
N LEU A 22 -2.26 -37.34 8.41
CA LEU A 22 -3.11 -36.24 8.84
C LEU A 22 -2.32 -35.11 9.52
N VAL A 23 -1.39 -35.47 10.43
CA VAL A 23 -0.52 -34.47 11.09
C VAL A 23 0.31 -33.68 10.08
N ALA A 24 0.90 -34.39 9.07
CA ALA A 24 1.61 -33.72 8.00
C ALA A 24 0.68 -32.80 7.16
N ALA A 25 -0.50 -33.29 6.81
CA ALA A 25 -1.48 -32.51 6.04
C ALA A 25 -1.96 -31.28 6.81
N ILE A 26 -2.21 -31.40 8.12
CA ILE A 26 -2.56 -30.25 8.99
C ILE A 26 -1.45 -29.21 8.98
N GLY A 27 -0.18 -29.62 9.06
CA GLY A 27 0.96 -28.69 8.99
C GLY A 27 0.98 -27.90 7.68
N VAL A 28 0.76 -28.57 6.54
CA VAL A 28 0.65 -27.89 5.24
C VAL A 28 -0.59 -27.00 5.17
N THR A 29 -1.74 -27.50 5.62
CA THR A 29 -2.99 -26.75 5.67
C THR A 29 -2.80 -25.45 6.46
N PHE A 30 -2.23 -25.53 7.66
CA PHE A 30 -1.98 -24.36 8.51
C PHE A 30 -1.07 -23.35 7.81
N SER A 31 0.04 -23.83 7.23
CA SER A 31 1.00 -22.94 6.55
C SER A 31 0.39 -22.23 5.35
N ILE A 32 -0.41 -22.92 4.52
CA ILE A 32 -1.09 -22.32 3.38
C ILE A 32 -2.20 -21.38 3.85
N THR A 33 -2.97 -21.76 4.87
CA THR A 33 -3.99 -20.88 5.48
C THR A 33 -3.38 -19.56 5.91
N MET A 34 -2.29 -19.61 6.69
CA MET A 34 -1.61 -18.41 7.18
C MET A 34 -0.99 -17.60 6.05
N PHE A 35 -0.41 -18.26 5.05
CA PHE A 35 0.15 -17.58 3.87
C PHE A 35 -0.92 -16.78 3.13
N ILE A 36 -2.05 -17.41 2.79
CA ILE A 36 -3.15 -16.74 2.08
C ILE A 36 -3.72 -15.60 2.91
N THR A 37 -4.02 -15.85 4.18
CA THR A 37 -4.62 -14.84 5.06
C THR A 37 -3.70 -13.63 5.24
N LEU A 38 -2.41 -13.87 5.51
CA LEU A 38 -1.44 -12.80 5.70
C LEU A 38 -1.23 -11.98 4.41
N LEU A 39 -1.12 -12.66 3.27
CA LEU A 39 -0.92 -11.99 1.98
C LEU A 39 -2.15 -11.18 1.58
N SER A 40 -3.36 -11.75 1.73
CA SER A 40 -4.62 -11.07 1.46
C SER A 40 -4.82 -9.84 2.35
N PHE A 41 -4.50 -9.96 3.65
CA PHE A 41 -4.59 -8.84 4.60
C PHE A 41 -3.56 -7.74 4.32
N MET A 42 -2.28 -8.10 4.13
CA MET A 42 -1.23 -7.11 3.89
C MET A 42 -1.41 -6.39 2.56
N THR A 43 -1.85 -7.10 1.52
CA THR A 43 -2.16 -6.47 0.23
C THR A 43 -3.41 -5.60 0.34
N GLY A 44 -4.46 -6.06 1.02
CA GLY A 44 -5.65 -5.25 1.26
C GLY A 44 -5.35 -3.97 2.06
N LEU A 45 -4.45 -4.06 3.06
CA LEU A 45 -3.98 -2.88 3.79
C LEU A 45 -3.20 -1.91 2.88
N ASN A 46 -2.36 -2.43 1.99
CA ASN A 46 -1.66 -1.60 1.00
C ASN A 46 -2.67 -0.92 0.06
N ASP A 47 -3.64 -1.65 -0.48
CA ASP A 47 -4.68 -1.10 -1.36
C ASP A 47 -5.49 0.00 -0.67
N LEU A 48 -5.79 -0.18 0.62
CA LEU A 48 -6.44 0.85 1.43
C LEU A 48 -5.58 2.10 1.53
N LEU A 49 -4.31 1.96 1.92
CA LEU A 49 -3.40 3.10 2.09
C LEU A 49 -3.14 3.82 0.76
N ASP A 50 -2.93 3.07 -0.31
CA ASP A 50 -2.77 3.62 -1.66
C ASP A 50 -4.05 4.33 -2.10
N GLY A 51 -5.22 3.77 -1.85
CA GLY A 51 -6.51 4.41 -2.13
C GLY A 51 -6.69 5.73 -1.36
N LEU A 52 -6.30 5.78 -0.08
CA LEU A 52 -6.33 7.01 0.71
C LEU A 52 -5.42 8.11 0.12
N ILE A 53 -4.26 7.75 -0.39
CA ILE A 53 -3.33 8.69 -1.01
C ILE A 53 -3.83 9.10 -2.41
N LEU A 54 -4.15 8.13 -3.27
CA LEU A 54 -4.55 8.35 -4.65
C LEU A 54 -5.83 9.18 -4.78
N ASN A 55 -6.79 8.98 -3.89
CA ASN A 55 -8.05 9.72 -3.94
C ASN A 55 -7.90 11.19 -3.51
N ARG A 56 -6.93 11.50 -2.65
CA ARG A 56 -6.80 12.82 -2.02
C ARG A 56 -5.67 13.69 -2.55
N THR A 57 -4.68 13.08 -3.22
CA THR A 57 -3.53 13.82 -3.72
C THR A 57 -3.56 13.96 -5.23
N ALA A 58 -2.92 15.01 -5.72
CA ALA A 58 -2.71 15.19 -7.15
C ALA A 58 -1.80 14.09 -7.71
N HIS A 59 -2.12 13.58 -8.91
CA HIS A 59 -1.20 12.67 -9.61
C HIS A 59 0.05 13.42 -10.10
N VAL A 60 -0.12 14.68 -10.48
CA VAL A 60 0.96 15.63 -10.72
C VAL A 60 0.60 16.95 -10.06
N ARG A 61 1.49 17.48 -9.24
CA ARG A 61 1.37 18.80 -8.61
C ARG A 61 2.35 19.75 -9.29
N ILE A 62 1.83 20.84 -9.86
CA ILE A 62 2.62 21.91 -10.44
C ILE A 62 2.66 23.06 -9.42
N TYR A 63 3.83 23.59 -9.12
CA TYR A 63 4.04 24.62 -8.10
C TYR A 63 5.32 25.40 -8.39
N ASN A 64 5.59 26.45 -7.63
CA ASN A 64 6.88 27.11 -7.61
C ASN A 64 7.56 26.93 -6.25
N GLU A 65 8.79 26.51 -6.25
CA GLU A 65 9.60 26.37 -5.05
C GLU A 65 10.65 27.50 -4.97
N LEU A 66 10.84 28.04 -3.78
CA LEU A 66 11.93 28.97 -3.53
C LEU A 66 13.25 28.21 -3.44
N LYS A 67 14.00 28.20 -4.53
CA LYS A 67 15.30 27.52 -4.59
C LYS A 67 16.44 28.52 -4.45
N PRO A 68 17.55 28.13 -3.82
CA PRO A 68 18.76 28.93 -3.86
C PRO A 68 19.24 29.08 -5.30
N THR A 69 19.82 30.23 -5.61
CA THR A 69 20.47 30.45 -6.91
C THR A 69 21.68 29.51 -7.01
N GLU A 70 21.77 28.74 -8.09
CA GLU A 70 22.92 27.83 -8.33
C GLU A 70 24.26 28.58 -8.32
N THR A 71 24.26 29.77 -8.91
CA THR A 71 25.42 30.66 -8.92
C THR A 71 25.13 31.92 -8.09
N GLN A 72 25.86 32.10 -7.00
CA GLN A 72 25.70 33.27 -6.14
C GLN A 72 26.27 34.54 -6.81
N PRO A 73 25.78 35.77 -6.45
CA PRO A 73 26.29 37.01 -7.04
C PRO A 73 27.79 37.20 -6.96
N ILE A 74 28.44 36.70 -5.90
CA ILE A 74 29.88 36.79 -5.71
C ILE A 74 30.68 35.96 -6.72
N GLU A 75 30.13 34.85 -7.18
CA GLU A 75 30.76 33.99 -8.20
C GLU A 75 30.75 34.63 -9.59
N LYS A 76 29.82 35.57 -9.81
CA LYS A 76 29.72 36.35 -11.05
C LYS A 76 30.55 37.62 -11.01
N ALA A 77 31.09 38.02 -9.86
CA ALA A 77 31.86 39.25 -9.72
C ALA A 77 33.26 39.06 -10.31
N THR A 78 33.61 39.90 -11.28
CA THR A 78 34.95 39.95 -11.89
C THR A 78 35.99 40.29 -10.80
N GLY A 79 36.95 39.44 -10.57
CA GLY A 79 37.99 39.59 -9.53
C GLY A 79 37.91 38.56 -8.40
N PHE A 80 36.82 37.83 -8.29
CA PHE A 80 36.69 36.76 -7.32
C PHE A 80 36.60 35.36 -7.97
N ALA A 81 36.66 35.28 -9.29
CA ALA A 81 36.69 34.03 -10.02
C ALA A 81 37.92 33.21 -9.65
N GLY A 82 37.72 31.98 -9.18
CA GLY A 82 38.79 31.06 -8.77
C GLY A 82 39.06 30.99 -7.28
N PHE A 83 38.32 31.74 -6.45
CA PHE A 83 38.38 31.61 -5.00
C PHE A 83 37.22 30.72 -4.49
N HIS A 84 37.46 29.99 -3.39
CA HIS A 84 36.37 29.30 -2.68
C HIS A 84 35.63 30.31 -1.80
N HIS A 85 34.32 30.50 -2.09
CA HIS A 85 33.50 31.46 -1.39
C HIS A 85 32.65 30.79 -0.31
N PHE A 86 32.75 31.30 0.92
CA PHE A 86 31.82 30.92 1.99
C PHE A 86 30.62 31.88 2.01
N VAL A 87 29.50 31.45 1.43
CA VAL A 87 28.27 32.27 1.41
C VAL A 87 27.41 31.93 2.62
N ARG A 88 27.23 32.88 3.54
CA ARG A 88 26.35 32.70 4.73
C ARG A 88 24.87 32.98 4.45
N SER A 89 24.58 33.78 3.43
CA SER A 89 23.23 34.19 3.07
C SER A 89 22.99 33.86 1.59
N ILE A 90 22.33 32.73 1.36
CA ILE A 90 21.99 32.26 0.02
C ILE A 90 20.72 32.98 -0.44
N LYS A 91 20.78 33.68 -1.58
CA LYS A 91 19.62 34.33 -2.17
C LYS A 91 18.86 33.32 -3.05
N ALA A 92 17.53 33.39 -2.98
CA ALA A 92 16.68 32.58 -3.84
C ALA A 92 16.70 33.07 -5.29
N THR A 93 16.62 32.16 -6.24
CA THR A 93 16.50 32.46 -7.68
C THR A 93 15.21 33.20 -7.99
N ASN A 94 14.13 32.83 -7.30
CA ASN A 94 12.79 33.38 -7.50
C ASN A 94 12.16 33.60 -6.14
N ALA A 95 11.65 34.79 -5.88
CA ALA A 95 10.93 35.14 -4.65
C ALA A 95 9.40 34.93 -4.76
N ARG A 96 8.93 34.37 -5.87
CA ARG A 96 7.49 34.21 -6.16
C ARG A 96 7.06 32.77 -5.94
N LEU A 97 6.05 32.57 -5.11
CA LEU A 97 5.39 31.29 -4.92
C LEU A 97 4.22 31.08 -5.88
N ASP A 98 3.74 32.15 -6.56
CA ASP A 98 2.64 32.05 -7.50
C ASP A 98 3.08 31.52 -8.87
N ILE A 99 2.17 30.80 -9.50
CA ILE A 99 2.34 30.28 -10.85
C ILE A 99 1.95 31.37 -11.85
N LEU A 100 2.93 31.83 -12.63
CA LEU A 100 2.71 32.80 -13.71
C LEU A 100 1.83 32.18 -14.82
N ASN A 101 0.96 33.00 -15.41
CA ASN A 101 0.07 32.57 -16.50
C ASN A 101 -0.80 31.36 -16.14
N SER A 102 -1.15 31.19 -14.86
CA SER A 102 -1.89 30.04 -14.35
C SER A 102 -3.16 29.71 -15.16
N SER A 103 -3.90 30.73 -15.60
CA SER A 103 -5.11 30.53 -16.42
C SER A 103 -4.82 29.89 -17.77
N ALA A 104 -3.72 30.28 -18.45
CA ALA A 104 -3.31 29.67 -19.72
C ALA A 104 -2.83 28.22 -19.51
N ILE A 105 -2.07 27.96 -18.44
CA ILE A 105 -1.62 26.63 -18.06
C ILE A 105 -2.83 25.72 -17.79
N ILE A 106 -3.79 26.16 -16.98
CA ILE A 106 -5.02 25.40 -16.69
C ILE A 106 -5.79 25.07 -17.97
N LYS A 107 -5.91 26.05 -18.91
CA LYS A 107 -6.58 25.83 -20.19
C LYS A 107 -5.84 24.79 -21.04
N SER A 108 -4.53 24.86 -21.11
CA SER A 108 -3.68 23.89 -21.80
C SER A 108 -3.81 22.49 -21.20
N LEU A 109 -3.72 22.35 -19.88
CA LEU A 109 -3.87 21.09 -19.17
C LEU A 109 -5.25 20.47 -19.35
N LYS A 110 -6.33 21.26 -19.34
CA LYS A 110 -7.69 20.79 -19.61
C LYS A 110 -7.90 20.31 -21.06
N ALA A 111 -7.10 20.78 -21.99
CA ALA A 111 -7.12 20.35 -23.40
C ALA A 111 -6.29 19.08 -23.63
N ASP A 112 -5.40 18.70 -22.72
CA ASP A 112 -4.57 17.50 -22.85
C ASP A 112 -5.42 16.22 -22.66
N PRO A 113 -5.49 15.31 -23.66
CA PRO A 113 -6.30 14.10 -23.57
C PRO A 113 -5.84 13.11 -22.49
N ARG A 114 -4.60 13.22 -21.98
CA ARG A 114 -4.04 12.39 -20.91
C ARG A 114 -4.51 12.85 -19.53
N VAL A 115 -4.96 14.09 -19.41
CA VAL A 115 -5.45 14.69 -18.17
C VAL A 115 -6.91 14.32 -17.94
N LEU A 116 -7.22 13.85 -16.74
CA LEU A 116 -8.59 13.59 -16.30
C LEU A 116 -9.27 14.86 -15.79
N GLY A 117 -8.51 15.69 -15.08
CA GLY A 117 -9.00 16.96 -14.57
C GLY A 117 -7.92 17.76 -13.85
N VAL A 118 -8.24 19.03 -13.65
CA VAL A 118 -7.34 20.03 -13.05
C VAL A 118 -8.07 20.77 -11.93
N SER A 119 -7.43 20.90 -10.77
CA SER A 119 -7.91 21.67 -9.64
C SER A 119 -6.88 22.75 -9.28
N PRO A 120 -7.20 24.04 -9.46
CA PRO A 120 -6.36 25.12 -8.98
C PRO A 120 -6.43 25.24 -7.45
N LYS A 121 -5.28 25.54 -6.81
CA LYS A 121 -5.19 25.70 -5.36
C LYS A 121 -4.37 26.93 -4.96
N VAL A 122 -4.72 27.47 -3.80
CA VAL A 122 -3.96 28.50 -3.12
C VAL A 122 -3.73 28.04 -1.69
N SER A 123 -2.48 27.90 -1.27
CA SER A 123 -2.14 27.52 0.10
C SER A 123 -1.65 28.74 0.88
N ALA A 124 -2.25 28.99 2.04
CA ALA A 124 -1.87 30.05 2.95
C ALA A 124 -1.49 29.46 4.32
N GLN A 125 -0.29 29.73 4.78
CA GLN A 125 0.07 29.46 6.18
C GLN A 125 -0.53 30.54 7.07
N VAL A 126 -1.15 30.11 8.16
CA VAL A 126 -1.88 30.98 9.06
C VAL A 126 -1.76 30.52 10.51
N PHE A 127 -2.09 31.42 11.42
CA PHE A 127 -2.30 31.06 12.81
C PHE A 127 -3.83 31.12 13.07
N PHE A 128 -4.37 30.02 13.58
CA PHE A 128 -5.74 29.93 14.03
C PHE A 128 -5.79 30.41 15.49
N ASN A 129 -6.58 31.45 15.77
CA ASN A 129 -6.79 31.93 17.09
C ASN A 129 -8.24 31.67 17.52
N ALA A 130 -8.42 31.00 18.63
CA ALA A 130 -9.69 30.77 19.30
C ALA A 130 -9.51 31.03 20.80
N GLY A 131 -9.79 32.27 21.22
CA GLY A 131 -9.56 32.71 22.59
C GLY A 131 -8.09 32.74 22.98
N ASN A 132 -7.65 31.85 23.87
CA ASN A 132 -6.24 31.73 24.32
C ASN A 132 -5.42 30.67 23.59
N VAL A 133 -5.95 30.10 22.54
CA VAL A 133 -5.29 29.02 21.81
C VAL A 133 -4.86 29.50 20.43
N ASP A 134 -3.56 29.47 20.19
CA ASP A 134 -2.96 29.76 18.87
C ASP A 134 -2.38 28.47 18.27
N ILE A 135 -2.87 28.09 17.10
CA ILE A 135 -2.40 26.89 16.39
C ILE A 135 -1.97 27.29 14.98
N THR A 136 -0.75 26.94 14.62
CA THR A 136 -0.28 27.08 13.25
C THR A 136 -0.94 26.04 12.35
N GLY A 137 -1.44 26.48 11.20
CA GLY A 137 -2.02 25.59 10.20
C GLY A 137 -1.98 26.18 8.81
N THR A 138 -2.57 25.46 7.87
CA THR A 138 -2.67 25.87 6.47
C THR A 138 -4.12 25.94 6.05
N VAL A 139 -4.51 27.06 5.45
CA VAL A 139 -5.80 27.19 4.76
C VAL A 139 -5.59 26.96 3.27
N ASN A 140 -6.22 25.92 2.73
CA ASN A 140 -6.19 25.59 1.31
C ASN A 140 -7.43 26.17 0.63
N GLY A 141 -7.21 27.14 -0.24
CA GLY A 141 -8.22 27.64 -1.17
C GLY A 141 -8.39 26.65 -2.30
N ILE A 142 -9.60 26.17 -2.47
CA ILE A 142 -9.93 25.11 -3.45
C ILE A 142 -11.06 25.55 -4.39
N ASP A 143 -11.04 24.96 -5.58
CA ASP A 143 -12.22 24.89 -6.44
C ASP A 143 -13.09 23.74 -5.93
N VAL A 144 -14.18 24.05 -5.25
CA VAL A 144 -15.04 23.07 -4.56
C VAL A 144 -15.58 22.01 -5.53
N ASP A 145 -16.03 22.43 -6.72
CA ASP A 145 -16.59 21.52 -7.73
C ASP A 145 -15.52 20.56 -8.26
N ALA A 146 -14.30 21.05 -8.47
CA ALA A 146 -13.18 20.23 -8.91
C ALA A 146 -12.73 19.26 -7.82
N GLU A 147 -12.65 19.70 -6.55
CA GLU A 147 -12.25 18.84 -5.42
C GLU A 147 -13.26 17.72 -5.15
N VAL A 148 -14.55 18.01 -5.22
CA VAL A 148 -15.60 16.97 -5.08
C VAL A 148 -15.50 15.95 -6.20
N ARG A 149 -15.35 16.40 -7.43
CA ARG A 149 -15.32 15.51 -8.60
C ARG A 149 -14.02 14.69 -8.70
N LEU A 150 -12.87 15.29 -8.41
CA LEU A 150 -11.56 14.68 -8.64
C LEU A 150 -10.98 13.99 -7.41
N TYR A 151 -11.32 14.49 -6.21
CA TYR A 151 -10.68 14.06 -4.96
C TYR A 151 -11.71 13.55 -3.92
N SER A 152 -12.97 13.35 -4.33
CA SER A 152 -14.04 12.82 -3.47
C SER A 152 -14.16 13.59 -2.16
N PHE A 153 -13.97 14.92 -2.20
CA PHE A 153 -13.94 15.77 -1.00
C PHE A 153 -15.19 15.61 -0.13
N ALA A 154 -16.34 15.39 -0.77
CA ALA A 154 -17.62 15.16 -0.07
C ALA A 154 -17.61 13.93 0.85
N ASP A 155 -16.90 12.85 0.49
CA ASP A 155 -16.88 11.59 1.24
C ASP A 155 -16.16 11.73 2.59
N TYR A 156 -15.36 12.75 2.73
CA TYR A 156 -14.56 13.02 3.94
C TYR A 156 -15.18 14.07 4.87
N MET A 157 -16.34 14.60 4.50
CA MET A 157 -17.09 15.52 5.38
C MET A 157 -17.76 14.72 6.50
N VAL A 158 -17.44 15.06 7.74
CA VAL A 158 -18.01 14.41 8.94
C VAL A 158 -19.22 15.18 9.46
N ALA A 159 -19.24 16.50 9.27
CA ALA A 159 -20.34 17.37 9.64
C ALA A 159 -20.39 18.60 8.74
N GLY A 160 -21.58 19.17 8.53
CA GLY A 160 -21.79 20.33 7.67
C GLY A 160 -21.92 19.99 6.19
N ASP A 161 -21.87 21.01 5.33
CA ASP A 161 -22.00 20.87 3.88
C ASP A 161 -20.84 21.59 3.18
N TYR A 162 -20.18 20.88 2.25
CA TYR A 162 -19.10 21.44 1.42
C TYR A 162 -19.60 22.52 0.45
N SER A 163 -20.89 22.50 0.07
CA SER A 163 -21.49 23.46 -0.85
C SER A 163 -21.49 24.89 -0.27
N ASP A 164 -21.51 25.00 1.06
CA ASP A 164 -21.44 26.29 1.75
C ASP A 164 -20.12 27.02 1.53
N LEU A 165 -19.01 26.30 1.26
CA LEU A 165 -17.74 26.93 0.87
C LEU A 165 -17.84 27.71 -0.44
N LYS A 166 -18.72 27.29 -1.35
CA LYS A 166 -18.93 27.96 -2.65
C LYS A 166 -19.95 29.07 -2.54
N ASN A 167 -21.02 28.84 -1.77
CA ASN A 167 -22.21 29.69 -1.75
C ASN A 167 -22.09 30.82 -0.73
N ILE A 168 -21.34 30.64 0.36
CA ILE A 168 -21.22 31.59 1.45
C ILE A 168 -19.78 32.12 1.51
N PRO A 169 -19.57 33.45 1.41
CA PRO A 169 -18.23 34.02 1.52
C PRO A 169 -17.69 33.95 2.94
N ASN A 170 -16.36 33.97 3.09
CA ASN A 170 -15.63 33.91 4.35
C ASN A 170 -16.03 32.70 5.22
N THR A 171 -16.12 31.55 4.60
CA THR A 171 -16.39 30.26 5.26
C THR A 171 -15.18 29.36 5.20
N ILE A 172 -15.11 28.42 6.17
CA ILE A 172 -14.01 27.47 6.30
C ILE A 172 -14.54 26.09 6.74
N VAL A 173 -13.92 25.04 6.20
CA VAL A 173 -14.02 23.67 6.68
C VAL A 173 -12.74 23.34 7.42
N LEU A 174 -12.83 22.91 8.66
CA LEU A 174 -11.71 22.56 9.51
C LEU A 174 -11.53 21.03 9.57
N GLY A 175 -10.29 20.57 9.71
CA GLY A 175 -10.06 19.21 10.15
C GLY A 175 -10.69 18.96 11.52
N LYS A 176 -11.38 17.83 11.71
CA LYS A 176 -12.05 17.52 12.99
C LYS A 176 -11.09 17.61 14.20
N PRO A 177 -9.84 17.07 14.13
CA PRO A 177 -8.88 17.23 15.22
C PRO A 177 -8.43 18.68 15.45
N LEU A 178 -8.35 19.50 14.39
CA LEU A 178 -8.03 20.93 14.49
C LEU A 178 -9.16 21.67 15.19
N ALA A 179 -10.42 21.45 14.77
CA ALA A 179 -11.59 22.05 15.40
C ALA A 179 -11.70 21.70 16.88
N SER A 180 -11.44 20.42 17.23
CA SER A 180 -11.43 19.98 18.63
C SER A 180 -10.36 20.68 19.47
N LYS A 181 -9.16 20.90 18.93
CA LYS A 181 -8.09 21.64 19.60
C LYS A 181 -8.41 23.12 19.79
N LEU A 182 -9.08 23.72 18.80
CA LEU A 182 -9.54 25.13 18.86
C LEU A 182 -10.80 25.27 19.70
N MET A 183 -11.43 24.19 20.14
CA MET A 183 -12.71 24.15 20.87
C MET A 183 -13.85 24.86 20.12
N VAL A 184 -13.84 24.77 18.77
CA VAL A 184 -14.88 25.35 17.90
C VAL A 184 -15.77 24.27 17.30
N GLN A 185 -17.05 24.61 17.12
CA GLN A 185 -18.08 23.74 16.55
C GLN A 185 -18.60 24.30 15.23
N LEU A 186 -19.45 23.50 14.57
CA LEU A 186 -20.13 23.93 13.36
C LEU A 186 -20.96 25.19 13.62
N GLY A 187 -20.77 26.24 12.79
CA GLY A 187 -21.45 27.52 12.93
C GLY A 187 -20.65 28.59 13.66
N ASP A 188 -19.64 28.20 14.44
CA ASP A 188 -18.77 29.15 15.16
C ASP A 188 -17.88 29.95 14.21
N ARG A 189 -17.29 31.03 14.76
CA ARG A 189 -16.30 31.83 14.04
C ARG A 189 -14.91 31.59 14.58
N VAL A 190 -13.97 31.37 13.67
CA VAL A 190 -12.55 31.25 13.98
C VAL A 190 -11.81 32.45 13.40
N THR A 191 -10.90 33.04 14.18
CA THR A 191 -10.01 34.10 13.72
C THR A 191 -8.77 33.47 13.10
N VAL A 192 -8.47 33.86 11.87
CA VAL A 192 -7.29 33.45 11.11
C VAL A 192 -6.37 34.65 11.02
N VAL A 193 -5.12 34.47 11.43
CA VAL A 193 -4.09 35.54 11.43
C VAL A 193 -3.00 35.16 10.39
N THR A 194 -2.73 36.05 9.48
CA THR A 194 -1.65 35.85 8.50
C THR A 194 -0.28 36.12 9.13
N PRO A 195 0.84 35.63 8.54
CA PRO A 195 2.18 35.98 9.01
C PRO A 195 2.49 37.48 9.01
N GLN A 196 1.71 38.28 8.26
CA GLN A 196 1.80 39.73 8.21
C GLN A 196 1.01 40.43 9.35
N GLY A 197 0.27 39.64 10.13
CA GLY A 197 -0.54 40.18 11.27
C GLY A 197 -1.97 40.58 10.88
N GLU A 198 -2.39 40.39 9.63
CA GLU A 198 -3.77 40.65 9.21
C GLU A 198 -4.71 39.59 9.79
N GLN A 199 -5.89 40.01 10.30
CA GLN A 199 -6.87 39.14 10.93
C GLN A 199 -8.14 39.03 10.11
N PHE A 200 -8.62 37.80 9.95
CA PHE A 200 -9.85 37.48 9.24
C PHE A 200 -10.74 36.57 10.06
N GLN A 201 -12.02 36.86 10.12
CA GLN A 201 -12.99 35.99 10.77
C GLN A 201 -13.67 35.12 9.72
N LEU A 202 -13.59 33.80 9.92
CA LEU A 202 -14.21 32.80 9.05
C LEU A 202 -15.24 32.01 9.84
N LYS A 203 -16.40 31.74 9.21
CA LYS A 203 -17.44 30.90 9.78
C LYS A 203 -17.15 29.43 9.46
N VAL A 204 -17.17 28.56 10.47
CA VAL A 204 -17.02 27.13 10.32
C VAL A 204 -18.30 26.52 9.73
N VAL A 205 -18.27 26.05 8.51
CA VAL A 205 -19.42 25.46 7.81
C VAL A 205 -19.33 23.95 7.67
N GLY A 206 -18.19 23.37 8.02
CA GLY A 206 -18.02 21.92 7.97
C GLY A 206 -16.81 21.44 8.74
N LEU A 207 -16.85 20.16 9.07
CA LEU A 207 -15.74 19.42 9.66
C LEU A 207 -15.34 18.29 8.69
N TYR A 208 -14.05 18.20 8.45
CA TYR A 208 -13.43 17.28 7.51
C TYR A 208 -12.53 16.30 8.26
N GLN A 209 -12.53 15.04 7.83
CA GLN A 209 -11.66 14.00 8.40
C GLN A 209 -11.13 13.09 7.30
N SER A 210 -9.84 13.22 7.04
CA SER A 210 -9.17 12.50 5.96
C SER A 210 -8.72 11.10 6.36
N GLY A 211 -8.54 10.83 7.64
CA GLY A 211 -7.89 9.63 8.16
C GLY A 211 -6.37 9.75 8.30
N LEU A 212 -5.78 10.81 7.78
CA LEU A 212 -4.37 11.15 8.01
C LEU A 212 -4.32 12.17 9.16
N GLN A 213 -4.10 11.69 10.37
CA GLN A 213 -4.24 12.50 11.58
C GLN A 213 -3.39 13.78 11.59
N ASP A 214 -2.16 13.70 11.07
CA ASP A 214 -1.27 14.87 11.04
C ASP A 214 -1.71 15.90 10.00
N PHE A 215 -2.33 15.45 8.92
CA PHE A 215 -2.96 16.29 7.92
C PHE A 215 -4.20 16.99 8.52
N ASP A 216 -5.08 16.23 9.14
CA ASP A 216 -6.34 16.73 9.73
C ASP A 216 -6.11 17.70 10.90
N LYS A 217 -4.95 17.65 11.59
CA LYS A 217 -4.57 18.57 12.66
C LYS A 217 -4.13 19.95 12.18
N THR A 218 -3.71 20.08 10.94
CA THR A 218 -3.05 21.28 10.42
C THR A 218 -3.74 21.88 9.20
N GLN A 219 -4.51 21.07 8.46
CA GLN A 219 -5.12 21.51 7.21
C GLN A 219 -6.57 21.97 7.42
N SER A 220 -6.94 22.97 6.65
CA SER A 220 -8.30 23.48 6.53
C SER A 220 -8.57 23.89 5.09
N PHE A 221 -9.84 24.04 4.73
CA PHE A 221 -10.26 24.33 3.37
C PHE A 221 -11.22 25.52 3.33
N ALA A 222 -11.03 26.37 2.35
CA ALA A 222 -11.91 27.49 2.05
C ALA A 222 -12.05 27.65 0.53
N SER A 223 -12.93 28.52 0.06
CA SER A 223 -12.97 28.81 -1.38
C SER A 223 -11.70 29.54 -1.83
N LEU A 224 -11.31 29.37 -3.12
CA LEU A 224 -10.18 30.09 -3.71
C LEU A 224 -10.23 31.59 -3.42
N ILE A 225 -11.39 32.19 -3.63
CA ILE A 225 -11.61 33.62 -3.43
C ILE A 225 -11.36 34.03 -1.98
N THR A 226 -11.82 33.22 -1.01
CA THR A 226 -11.60 33.49 0.40
C THR A 226 -10.11 33.50 0.76
N VAL A 227 -9.34 32.54 0.26
CA VAL A 227 -7.90 32.46 0.58
C VAL A 227 -7.10 33.52 -0.16
N GLN A 228 -7.44 33.83 -1.40
CA GLN A 228 -6.83 34.94 -2.14
C GLN A 228 -7.06 36.29 -1.40
N LYS A 229 -8.25 36.48 -0.83
CA LYS A 229 -8.58 37.66 0.00
C LYS A 229 -7.74 37.66 1.29
N ILE A 230 -7.61 36.55 1.99
CA ILE A 230 -6.76 36.42 3.21
C ILE A 230 -5.31 36.80 2.88
N LEU A 231 -4.81 36.43 1.72
CA LEU A 231 -3.46 36.76 1.28
C LEU A 231 -3.34 38.17 0.65
N SER A 232 -4.42 38.93 0.54
CA SER A 232 -4.48 40.22 -0.15
C SER A 232 -3.94 40.12 -1.60
N LYS A 233 -4.28 39.00 -2.30
CA LYS A 233 -3.82 38.68 -3.66
C LYS A 233 -4.97 38.72 -4.69
N PRO A 234 -4.66 38.97 -5.97
CA PRO A 234 -5.66 38.96 -7.04
C PRO A 234 -6.20 37.55 -7.31
N SER A 235 -7.34 37.45 -7.98
CA SER A 235 -7.99 36.17 -8.35
C SER A 235 -7.17 35.27 -9.28
N SER A 236 -6.13 35.81 -9.93
CA SER A 236 -5.18 35.04 -10.76
C SER A 236 -4.05 34.40 -9.94
N TYR A 237 -3.94 34.72 -8.64
CA TYR A 237 -2.91 34.20 -7.78
C TYR A 237 -3.21 32.74 -7.42
N LEU A 238 -2.34 31.82 -7.85
CA LEU A 238 -2.40 30.40 -7.54
C LEU A 238 -1.01 29.95 -7.10
N THR A 239 -0.94 29.16 -6.04
CA THR A 239 0.31 28.55 -5.56
C THR A 239 0.53 27.15 -6.13
N ASP A 240 -0.56 26.46 -6.45
CA ASP A 240 -0.52 25.07 -6.89
C ASP A 240 -1.58 24.82 -7.95
N ILE A 241 -1.23 23.94 -8.91
CA ILE A 241 -2.19 23.36 -9.85
C ILE A 241 -2.12 21.84 -9.68
N ALA A 242 -3.16 21.27 -9.11
CA ALA A 242 -3.30 19.84 -8.93
C ALA A 242 -3.89 19.21 -10.20
N VAL A 243 -3.18 18.24 -10.76
CA VAL A 243 -3.58 17.54 -11.99
C VAL A 243 -3.84 16.09 -11.68
N LYS A 244 -4.99 15.57 -12.11
CA LYS A 244 -5.29 14.15 -12.13
C LYS A 244 -5.15 13.62 -13.54
N VAL A 245 -4.36 12.57 -13.73
CA VAL A 245 -4.12 11.93 -15.03
C VAL A 245 -4.97 10.66 -15.16
N LYS A 246 -5.28 10.25 -16.38
CA LYS A 246 -6.07 9.05 -16.65
C LYS A 246 -5.27 7.78 -16.38
N ASN A 247 -3.98 7.79 -16.70
CA ASN A 247 -3.07 6.66 -16.52
C ASN A 247 -1.99 7.04 -15.47
N LEU A 248 -2.08 6.48 -14.28
CA LEU A 248 -1.19 6.81 -13.17
C LEU A 248 0.30 6.52 -13.44
N PRO A 249 0.69 5.40 -14.07
CA PRO A 249 2.07 5.12 -14.44
C PRO A 249 2.73 6.18 -15.32
N GLU A 250 1.98 7.00 -16.02
CA GLU A 250 2.51 8.11 -16.86
C GLU A 250 2.81 9.39 -16.06
N ALA A 251 2.38 9.46 -14.79
CA ALA A 251 2.53 10.67 -13.98
C ALA A 251 3.98 11.18 -13.86
N PRO A 252 5.03 10.36 -13.66
CA PRO A 252 6.41 10.85 -13.62
C PRO A 252 6.90 11.47 -14.92
N ALA A 253 6.53 10.85 -16.06
CA ALA A 253 6.88 11.37 -17.37
C ALA A 253 6.18 12.71 -17.64
N LEU A 254 4.88 12.80 -17.30
CA LEU A 254 4.08 14.02 -17.41
C LEU A 254 4.57 15.12 -16.48
N ALA A 255 4.97 14.82 -15.25
CA ALA A 255 5.56 15.80 -14.35
C ALA A 255 6.84 16.42 -14.94
N THR A 256 7.69 15.57 -15.54
CA THR A 256 8.92 16.03 -16.22
C THR A 256 8.60 16.89 -17.46
N GLU A 257 7.61 16.52 -18.25
CA GLU A 257 7.13 17.27 -19.41
C GLU A 257 6.57 18.64 -18.98
N PHE A 258 5.65 18.67 -18.01
CA PHE A 258 5.02 19.89 -17.51
C PHE A 258 6.02 20.86 -16.89
N ARG A 259 7.05 20.35 -16.18
CA ARG A 259 8.15 21.17 -15.67
C ARG A 259 8.86 21.94 -16.77
N LYS A 260 9.13 21.29 -17.91
CA LYS A 260 9.82 21.89 -19.04
C LYS A 260 8.93 22.86 -19.82
N VAL A 261 7.67 22.45 -20.09
CA VAL A 261 6.74 23.22 -20.91
C VAL A 261 6.29 24.50 -20.21
N TYR A 262 5.99 24.43 -18.92
CA TYR A 262 5.45 25.58 -18.16
C TYR A 262 6.52 26.36 -17.40
N ASN A 263 7.77 25.90 -17.40
CA ASN A 263 8.88 26.50 -16.65
C ASN A 263 8.53 26.70 -15.15
N THR A 264 7.99 25.67 -14.55
CA THR A 264 7.56 25.59 -13.17
C THR A 264 8.13 24.32 -12.54
N ASP A 265 8.07 24.19 -11.23
CA ASP A 265 8.31 22.89 -10.61
C ASP A 265 7.08 22.00 -10.78
N ALA A 266 7.34 20.72 -10.94
CA ALA A 266 6.29 19.70 -10.96
C ALA A 266 6.79 18.43 -10.27
N VAL A 267 5.96 17.83 -9.44
CA VAL A 267 6.24 16.58 -8.76
C VAL A 267 5.08 15.60 -9.01
N ASP A 268 5.43 14.37 -9.33
CA ASP A 268 4.47 13.29 -9.44
C ASP A 268 4.16 12.67 -8.08
N ILE A 269 3.05 11.95 -7.99
CA ILE A 269 2.57 11.32 -6.75
C ILE A 269 3.54 10.26 -6.21
N GLN A 270 4.24 9.52 -7.08
CA GLN A 270 5.17 8.47 -6.70
C GLN A 270 6.38 9.09 -6.01
N THR A 271 6.98 10.10 -6.62
CA THR A 271 8.09 10.86 -6.02
C THR A 271 7.67 11.57 -4.72
N ALA A 272 6.49 12.18 -4.70
CA ALA A 272 5.97 12.88 -3.53
C ALA A 272 5.68 11.94 -2.34
N ASN A 273 5.32 10.68 -2.63
CA ASN A 273 4.94 9.70 -1.62
C ASN A 273 5.92 8.49 -1.55
N ALA A 274 7.18 8.67 -1.93
CA ALA A 274 8.18 7.59 -1.96
C ALA A 274 8.34 6.84 -0.61
N GLN A 275 8.09 7.51 0.51
CA GLN A 275 8.10 6.88 1.83
C GLN A 275 6.96 5.86 1.99
N PHE A 276 5.76 6.15 1.46
CA PHE A 276 4.63 5.23 1.48
C PHE A 276 4.88 4.01 0.58
N GLU A 277 5.43 4.22 -0.63
CA GLU A 277 5.82 3.14 -1.52
C GLU A 277 6.85 2.20 -0.88
N THR A 278 7.86 2.79 -0.21
CA THR A 278 8.84 2.01 0.56
C THR A 278 8.15 1.19 1.66
N GLY A 279 7.20 1.78 2.39
CA GLY A 279 6.42 1.09 3.40
C GLY A 279 5.59 -0.06 2.84
N THR A 280 4.94 0.13 1.69
CA THR A 280 4.18 -0.89 0.97
C THR A 280 5.08 -2.04 0.53
N PHE A 281 6.24 -1.74 -0.03
CA PHE A 281 7.24 -2.74 -0.42
C PHE A 281 7.72 -3.58 0.78
N ILE A 282 8.06 -2.93 1.90
CA ILE A 282 8.52 -3.63 3.12
C ILE A 282 7.43 -4.54 3.67
N ARG A 283 6.17 -4.09 3.77
CA ARG A 283 5.05 -4.92 4.24
C ARG A 283 4.84 -6.13 3.36
N THR A 284 4.88 -5.96 2.05
CA THR A 284 4.75 -7.04 1.08
C THR A 284 5.91 -8.03 1.20
N LEU A 285 7.14 -7.54 1.34
CA LEU A 285 8.32 -8.37 1.54
C LEU A 285 8.21 -9.22 2.82
N ILE A 286 7.76 -8.63 3.92
CA ILE A 286 7.54 -9.33 5.19
C ILE A 286 6.48 -10.42 5.01
N ALA A 287 5.36 -10.13 4.33
CA ALA A 287 4.31 -11.11 4.10
C ALA A 287 4.82 -12.34 3.32
N TYR A 288 5.59 -12.12 2.25
CA TYR A 288 6.21 -13.21 1.51
C TYR A 288 7.26 -13.96 2.33
N ALA A 289 8.14 -13.25 3.05
CA ALA A 289 9.18 -13.87 3.86
C ALA A 289 8.59 -14.78 4.96
N VAL A 290 7.58 -14.31 5.68
CA VAL A 290 6.88 -15.11 6.70
C VAL A 290 6.19 -16.31 6.04
N GLY A 291 5.47 -16.10 4.93
CA GLY A 291 4.79 -17.18 4.22
C GLY A 291 5.74 -18.26 3.71
N ILE A 292 6.85 -17.88 3.11
CA ILE A 292 7.90 -18.83 2.65
C ILE A 292 8.47 -19.60 3.84
N THR A 293 8.75 -18.92 4.94
CA THR A 293 9.28 -19.57 6.16
C THR A 293 8.31 -20.61 6.69
N LEU A 294 7.01 -20.29 6.76
CA LEU A 294 5.98 -21.25 7.20
C LEU A 294 5.92 -22.48 6.30
N LEU A 295 6.05 -22.31 4.98
CA LEU A 295 6.05 -23.41 4.02
C LEU A 295 7.31 -24.27 4.14
N ILE A 296 8.47 -23.68 4.40
CA ILE A 296 9.71 -24.42 4.68
C ILE A 296 9.54 -25.26 5.94
N VAL A 297 8.98 -24.70 7.01
CA VAL A 297 8.70 -25.44 8.28
C VAL A 297 7.75 -26.60 8.01
N ALA A 298 6.68 -26.40 7.24
CA ALA A 298 5.79 -27.49 6.83
C ALA A 298 6.53 -28.57 6.02
N GLY A 299 7.45 -28.20 5.14
CA GLY A 299 8.32 -29.09 4.42
C GLY A 299 9.18 -30.00 5.32
N PHE A 300 9.76 -29.43 6.38
CA PHE A 300 10.47 -30.22 7.38
C PHE A 300 9.56 -31.22 8.11
N GLY A 301 8.31 -30.83 8.41
CA GLY A 301 7.31 -31.74 8.96
C GLY A 301 7.06 -32.95 8.06
N ILE A 302 6.85 -32.72 6.77
CA ILE A 302 6.66 -33.80 5.77
C ILE A 302 7.91 -34.67 5.68
N TYR A 303 9.09 -34.07 5.60
CA TYR A 303 10.36 -34.78 5.54
C TYR A 303 10.52 -35.74 6.72
N ASN A 304 10.26 -35.28 7.94
CA ASN A 304 10.36 -36.10 9.17
C ASN A 304 9.36 -37.26 9.17
N ILE A 305 8.11 -36.99 8.77
CA ILE A 305 7.06 -38.02 8.73
C ILE A 305 7.38 -39.08 7.68
N LEU A 306 7.83 -38.68 6.48
CA LEU A 306 8.23 -39.61 5.44
C LEU A 306 9.46 -40.45 5.83
N ASN A 307 10.46 -39.86 6.47
CA ASN A 307 11.59 -40.59 7.03
C ASN A 307 11.15 -41.69 8.02
N MET A 308 10.30 -41.28 8.99
CA MET A 308 9.77 -42.22 9.97
C MET A 308 9.00 -43.37 9.28
N MET A 309 8.15 -43.04 8.31
CA MET A 309 7.37 -44.02 7.55
C MET A 309 8.29 -45.01 6.79
N ILE A 310 9.40 -44.51 6.22
CA ILE A 310 10.38 -45.36 5.53
C ILE A 310 11.06 -46.33 6.50
N TYR A 311 11.51 -45.86 7.65
CA TYR A 311 12.12 -46.74 8.68
C TYR A 311 11.17 -47.82 9.17
N GLU A 312 9.90 -47.48 9.43
CA GLU A 312 8.88 -48.43 9.86
C GLU A 312 8.46 -49.45 8.77
N LYS A 313 8.66 -49.09 7.50
CA LYS A 313 8.29 -49.94 6.36
C LYS A 313 9.49 -50.54 5.61
N MET A 314 10.69 -50.51 6.21
CA MET A 314 11.90 -51.02 5.57
C MET A 314 11.76 -52.45 5.07
N ASP A 315 11.19 -53.35 5.87
CA ASP A 315 10.95 -54.75 5.49
C ASP A 315 10.00 -54.85 4.30
N SER A 316 8.92 -54.05 4.31
CA SER A 316 7.96 -54.03 3.18
C SER A 316 8.61 -53.50 1.91
N ILE A 317 9.48 -52.50 1.99
CA ILE A 317 10.24 -51.94 0.86
C ILE A 317 11.23 -53.03 0.33
N ALA A 318 11.92 -53.74 1.22
CA ALA A 318 12.84 -54.78 0.84
C ALA A 318 12.13 -55.93 0.09
N ILE A 319 10.95 -56.36 0.58
CA ILE A 319 10.10 -57.34 -0.07
C ILE A 319 9.64 -56.86 -1.44
N LEU A 320 9.17 -55.64 -1.58
CA LEU A 320 8.78 -55.06 -2.87
C LEU A 320 9.93 -55.06 -3.86
N LYS A 321 11.15 -54.72 -3.45
CA LYS A 321 12.33 -54.79 -4.32
C LYS A 321 12.72 -56.19 -4.67
N ALA A 322 12.60 -57.15 -3.75
CA ALA A 322 12.86 -58.56 -3.99
C ALA A 322 11.84 -59.17 -4.98
N THR A 323 10.61 -58.66 -5.04
CA THR A 323 9.58 -59.09 -6.00
C THR A 323 9.68 -58.40 -7.38
N GLY A 324 10.73 -57.58 -7.60
CA GLY A 324 11.05 -56.99 -8.91
C GLY A 324 10.77 -55.52 -9.09
N PHE A 325 10.35 -54.78 -8.04
CA PHE A 325 10.22 -53.33 -8.11
C PHE A 325 11.60 -52.66 -8.18
N SER A 326 11.75 -51.73 -9.09
CA SER A 326 12.98 -50.96 -9.23
C SER A 326 13.07 -49.87 -8.15
N GLY A 327 14.27 -49.37 -7.87
CA GLY A 327 14.44 -48.21 -6.98
C GLY A 327 13.68 -46.99 -7.47
N ARG A 328 13.43 -46.85 -8.78
CA ARG A 328 12.59 -45.76 -9.35
C ARG A 328 11.13 -45.90 -8.93
N ASP A 329 10.59 -47.11 -8.91
CA ASP A 329 9.21 -47.38 -8.50
C ASP A 329 9.01 -47.01 -7.02
N VAL A 330 9.92 -47.44 -6.17
CA VAL A 330 9.91 -47.09 -4.74
C VAL A 330 9.97 -45.57 -4.56
N ARG A 331 10.85 -44.88 -5.27
CA ARG A 331 10.94 -43.42 -5.22
C ARG A 331 9.64 -42.76 -5.64
N LEU A 332 9.00 -43.24 -6.73
CA LEU A 332 7.71 -42.69 -7.18
C LEU A 332 6.59 -42.89 -6.15
N ILE A 333 6.55 -44.06 -5.48
CA ILE A 333 5.56 -44.31 -4.41
C ILE A 333 5.67 -43.23 -3.30
N PHE A 334 6.87 -42.95 -2.78
CA PHE A 334 7.06 -41.96 -1.72
C PHE A 334 6.85 -40.54 -2.22
N LEU A 335 7.19 -40.22 -3.46
CA LEU A 335 6.86 -38.93 -4.07
C LEU A 335 5.34 -38.74 -4.23
N PHE A 336 4.60 -39.79 -4.64
CA PHE A 336 3.13 -39.73 -4.67
C PHE A 336 2.53 -39.50 -3.28
N ILE A 337 3.09 -40.10 -2.23
CA ILE A 337 2.68 -39.87 -0.85
C ILE A 337 2.90 -38.40 -0.50
N ALA A 338 4.09 -37.85 -0.73
CA ALA A 338 4.40 -36.44 -0.44
C ALA A 338 3.47 -35.47 -1.18
N LEU A 339 3.32 -35.66 -2.50
CA LEU A 339 2.48 -34.81 -3.33
C LEU A 339 0.99 -34.93 -2.97
N SER A 340 0.52 -36.13 -2.57
CA SER A 340 -0.86 -36.30 -2.07
C SER A 340 -1.10 -35.51 -0.78
N ILE A 341 -0.14 -35.53 0.15
CA ILE A 341 -0.19 -34.72 1.37
C ILE A 341 -0.20 -33.24 1.02
N GLY A 342 0.68 -32.81 0.11
CA GLY A 342 0.77 -31.42 -0.35
C GLY A 342 -0.48 -30.95 -1.07
N LEU A 343 -1.06 -31.78 -1.93
CA LEU A 343 -2.27 -31.45 -2.66
C LEU A 343 -3.47 -31.34 -1.71
N PHE A 344 -3.67 -32.34 -0.85
CA PHE A 344 -4.78 -32.36 0.09
C PHE A 344 -4.64 -31.21 1.13
N GLY A 345 -3.45 -31.08 1.75
CA GLY A 345 -3.16 -30.00 2.69
C GLY A 345 -3.19 -28.62 2.02
N GLY A 346 -2.72 -28.51 0.77
CA GLY A 346 -2.79 -27.29 -0.03
C GLY A 346 -4.22 -26.86 -0.31
N VAL A 347 -5.05 -27.73 -0.87
CA VAL A 347 -6.46 -27.43 -1.20
C VAL A 347 -7.25 -27.07 0.07
N THR A 348 -7.13 -27.85 1.13
CA THR A 348 -7.79 -27.55 2.41
C THR A 348 -7.25 -26.25 3.00
N GLY A 349 -5.95 -25.97 2.88
CA GLY A 349 -5.33 -24.71 3.32
C GLY A 349 -5.85 -23.51 2.54
N LEU A 350 -6.07 -23.62 1.23
CA LEU A 350 -6.69 -22.55 0.42
C LEU A 350 -8.13 -22.29 0.88
N MET A 351 -8.91 -23.34 1.14
CA MET A 351 -10.28 -23.18 1.65
C MET A 351 -10.32 -22.49 3.01
N PHE A 352 -9.50 -22.94 3.96
CA PHE A 352 -9.42 -22.31 5.27
C PHE A 352 -8.82 -20.91 5.20
N GLY A 353 -7.86 -20.63 4.32
CA GLY A 353 -7.31 -19.31 4.07
C GLY A 353 -8.36 -18.35 3.55
N PHE A 354 -9.18 -18.78 2.58
CA PHE A 354 -10.31 -17.99 2.11
C PHE A 354 -11.33 -17.74 3.22
N LEU A 355 -11.71 -18.78 3.96
CA LEU A 355 -12.69 -18.67 5.04
C LEU A 355 -12.21 -17.73 6.14
N LEU A 356 -10.94 -17.84 6.56
CA LEU A 356 -10.38 -16.99 7.59
C LEU A 356 -10.27 -15.53 7.10
N SER A 357 -9.88 -15.31 5.86
CA SER A 357 -9.90 -13.97 5.24
C SER A 357 -11.30 -13.37 5.22
N ALA A 358 -12.32 -14.18 4.86
CA ALA A 358 -13.73 -13.75 4.85
C ALA A 358 -14.26 -13.45 6.26
N LEU A 359 -13.82 -14.18 7.27
CA LEU A 359 -14.15 -13.89 8.66
C LEU A 359 -13.54 -12.57 9.13
N ILE A 360 -12.27 -12.31 8.78
CA ILE A 360 -11.60 -11.04 9.09
C ILE A 360 -12.29 -9.86 8.40
N ASP A 361 -12.68 -10.02 7.14
CA ASP A 361 -13.40 -8.99 6.37
C ASP A 361 -14.75 -8.60 7.00
N GLN A 362 -15.39 -9.49 7.76
CA GLN A 362 -16.63 -9.20 8.47
C GLN A 362 -16.41 -8.47 9.80
N VAL A 363 -15.19 -8.44 10.32
CA VAL A 363 -14.93 -7.76 11.58
C VAL A 363 -15.01 -6.25 11.38
N PRO A 364 -15.87 -5.55 12.14
CA PRO A 364 -15.99 -4.10 11.99
C PRO A 364 -14.69 -3.41 12.39
N PHE A 365 -14.20 -2.57 11.49
CA PHE A 365 -13.03 -1.72 11.70
C PHE A 365 -13.51 -0.28 11.89
N VAL A 366 -14.06 -0.01 13.07
CA VAL A 366 -14.56 1.34 13.39
C VAL A 366 -13.44 2.11 14.07
N THR A 367 -12.82 3.01 13.34
CA THR A 367 -11.89 3.98 13.91
C THR A 367 -12.40 5.38 13.64
N GLU A 368 -12.29 6.26 14.63
CA GLU A 368 -12.64 7.67 14.41
C GLU A 368 -11.75 8.32 13.33
N ALA A 369 -10.56 7.77 13.09
CA ALA A 369 -9.61 8.27 12.11
C ALA A 369 -10.02 8.00 10.65
N LEU A 370 -10.72 6.89 10.37
CA LEU A 370 -11.05 6.43 9.02
C LEU A 370 -12.56 6.19 8.88
N PRO A 371 -13.39 7.26 8.81
CA PRO A 371 -14.85 7.12 8.79
C PRO A 371 -15.38 6.39 7.53
N THR A 372 -14.59 6.32 6.48
CA THR A 372 -14.94 5.66 5.21
C THR A 372 -14.68 4.17 5.21
N VAL A 373 -13.92 3.64 6.17
CA VAL A 373 -13.55 2.22 6.26
C VAL A 373 -14.42 1.54 7.30
N LYS A 374 -15.21 0.56 6.88
CA LYS A 374 -16.18 -0.14 7.74
C LYS A 374 -15.66 -1.48 8.26
N THR A 375 -14.81 -2.16 7.50
CA THR A 375 -14.27 -3.50 7.79
C THR A 375 -12.77 -3.54 7.55
N TYR A 376 -12.10 -4.60 8.04
CA TYR A 376 -10.69 -4.79 7.74
C TYR A 376 -10.46 -4.99 6.24
N PRO A 377 -9.46 -4.34 5.64
CA PRO A 377 -9.20 -4.44 4.21
C PRO A 377 -8.62 -5.81 3.86
N ILE A 378 -9.29 -6.56 3.01
CA ILE A 378 -8.85 -7.86 2.51
C ILE A 378 -8.85 -7.82 0.98
N ASN A 379 -7.73 -8.23 0.37
CA ASN A 379 -7.62 -8.39 -1.07
C ASN A 379 -7.78 -9.89 -1.44
N TYR A 380 -8.80 -10.19 -2.26
CA TYR A 380 -9.11 -11.56 -2.73
C TYR A 380 -8.50 -11.86 -4.11
N ASN A 381 -7.28 -11.41 -4.38
CA ASN A 381 -6.66 -11.64 -5.68
C ASN A 381 -6.45 -13.14 -5.94
N PRO A 382 -6.99 -13.71 -7.04
CA PRO A 382 -6.85 -15.13 -7.38
C PRO A 382 -5.40 -15.61 -7.52
N TRP A 383 -4.49 -14.72 -7.84
CA TRP A 383 -3.07 -15.03 -7.93
C TRP A 383 -2.46 -15.55 -6.63
N PHE A 384 -2.96 -15.10 -5.48
CA PHE A 384 -2.46 -15.57 -4.18
C PHE A 384 -2.73 -17.07 -4.00
N TYR A 385 -3.91 -17.52 -4.42
CA TYR A 385 -4.30 -18.93 -4.35
C TYR A 385 -3.48 -19.79 -5.32
N PHE A 386 -3.24 -19.29 -6.53
CA PHE A 386 -2.39 -19.98 -7.50
C PHE A 386 -0.94 -20.09 -7.02
N ILE A 387 -0.37 -19.00 -6.46
CA ILE A 387 0.96 -19.01 -5.86
C ILE A 387 1.00 -19.98 -4.68
N GLY A 388 0.01 -19.94 -3.79
CA GLY A 388 -0.08 -20.82 -2.62
C GLY A 388 -0.06 -22.30 -2.98
N ILE A 389 -0.90 -22.75 -3.91
CA ILE A 389 -0.95 -24.17 -4.30
C ILE A 389 0.34 -24.60 -5.02
N THR A 390 0.85 -23.75 -5.90
CA THR A 390 2.11 -24.04 -6.62
C THR A 390 3.28 -24.20 -5.64
N PHE A 391 3.38 -23.30 -4.69
CA PHE A 391 4.43 -23.32 -3.68
C PHE A 391 4.28 -24.50 -2.72
N SER A 392 3.04 -24.88 -2.36
CA SER A 392 2.76 -26.08 -1.57
C SER A 392 3.27 -27.33 -2.27
N LEU A 393 2.94 -27.50 -3.55
CA LEU A 393 3.39 -28.66 -4.34
C LEU A 393 4.91 -28.67 -4.52
N PHE A 394 5.50 -27.50 -4.74
CA PHE A 394 6.95 -27.37 -4.84
C PHE A 394 7.66 -27.79 -3.53
N THR A 395 7.24 -27.23 -2.42
CA THR A 395 7.80 -27.53 -1.09
C THR A 395 7.63 -29.00 -0.74
N THR A 396 6.44 -29.57 -0.98
CA THR A 396 6.17 -30.99 -0.67
C THR A 396 6.94 -31.95 -1.59
N TYR A 397 7.15 -31.57 -2.86
CA TYR A 397 7.99 -32.33 -3.77
C TYR A 397 9.43 -32.42 -3.27
N PHE A 398 10.04 -31.29 -2.90
CA PHE A 398 11.42 -31.29 -2.39
C PHE A 398 11.54 -31.95 -1.03
N ALA A 399 10.59 -31.71 -0.12
CA ALA A 399 10.54 -32.38 1.17
C ALA A 399 10.42 -33.89 1.06
N GLY A 400 9.69 -34.39 0.06
CA GLY A 400 9.53 -35.82 -0.22
C GLY A 400 10.69 -36.44 -0.98
N LEU A 401 11.44 -35.64 -1.75
CA LEU A 401 12.49 -36.17 -2.66
C LEU A 401 13.63 -36.84 -1.89
N PHE A 402 14.13 -36.20 -0.83
CA PHE A 402 15.25 -36.77 -0.05
C PHE A 402 14.89 -38.07 0.66
N PRO A 403 13.75 -38.20 1.37
CA PRO A 403 13.32 -39.49 1.90
C PRO A 403 13.08 -40.52 0.82
N ALA A 404 12.45 -40.14 -0.31
CA ALA A 404 12.19 -41.05 -1.42
C ALA A 404 13.49 -41.60 -2.04
N LEU A 405 14.54 -40.78 -2.18
CA LEU A 405 15.86 -41.26 -2.62
C LEU A 405 16.46 -42.27 -1.63
N LYS A 406 16.36 -42.00 -0.33
CA LYS A 406 16.81 -42.90 0.71
C LYS A 406 16.08 -44.24 0.66
N ALA A 407 14.74 -44.22 0.49
CA ALA A 407 13.97 -45.47 0.31
C ALA A 407 14.38 -46.24 -0.92
N SER A 408 14.70 -45.55 -2.02
CA SER A 408 15.14 -46.21 -3.28
C SER A 408 16.49 -46.88 -3.17
N SER A 409 17.38 -46.49 -2.29
CA SER A 409 18.73 -47.04 -2.10
C SER A 409 18.79 -48.23 -1.13
N ILE A 410 17.68 -48.62 -0.48
CA ILE A 410 17.63 -49.76 0.45
C ILE A 410 17.98 -51.06 -0.29
N ASP A 411 18.97 -51.79 0.26
CA ASP A 411 19.36 -53.11 -0.25
C ASP A 411 18.46 -54.20 0.36
N PRO A 412 17.66 -54.92 -0.44
CA PRO A 412 16.79 -55.98 0.06
C PRO A 412 17.54 -57.10 0.76
N VAL A 413 18.77 -57.41 0.32
CA VAL A 413 19.55 -58.51 0.90
C VAL A 413 19.98 -58.21 2.32
N VAL A 414 20.39 -56.96 2.60
CA VAL A 414 20.84 -56.54 3.91
C VAL A 414 19.68 -56.58 4.92
N ILE A 415 18.50 -56.10 4.50
CA ILE A 415 17.34 -56.06 5.37
C ILE A 415 16.78 -57.46 5.69
N ILE A 416 16.63 -58.31 4.66
CA ILE A 416 16.04 -59.66 4.82
C ILE A 416 16.97 -60.58 5.60
N ARG A 417 18.29 -60.37 5.56
CA ARG A 417 19.26 -61.12 6.35
C ARG A 417 19.34 -60.74 7.83
N GLY A 418 18.67 -59.70 8.25
CA GLY A 418 18.57 -59.35 9.69
C GLY A 418 19.82 -58.68 10.27
N LYS A 419 20.46 -57.78 9.51
CA LYS A 419 21.50 -56.87 10.02
C LYS A 419 20.96 -55.48 10.24
#